data_53b973ba9e5b8ab268cb922067172097
#
_entry.id   53b973ba9e5b8ab268cb922067172097
#
_cell.length_a   1.000
_cell.length_b   1.000
_cell.length_c   1.000
_cell.angle_alpha   90.00
_cell.angle_beta   90.00
_cell.angle_gamma   90.00
#
_symmetry.space_group_name_H-M   'P 1'
#
loop_
_entity.id
_entity.type
_entity.pdbx_description
1 polymer ?
#
loop_
_entity_poly.entity_id
_entity_poly.type
_entity_poly.pdbx_seq_one_letter_code
_entity_poly.pdbx_strand_id
1 'polypeptide(L)'
;MNSYLFSGYARLPQDVSHQNVHRRVGIVVEVDGRGVVTACSSTLLMDLARDFFARLLIGRSVVTERQEIEAAIHEYYLGHSKAALLFALHQVFEAVDQSAPFATKGHEA
;
A
#
# COMPACT_ATOMS: atom_id res chain seq x y z
N MET A 1 -15.28 -12.84 -11.08
CA MET A 1 -14.16 -12.05 -11.04
C MET A 1 -13.23 -12.51 -10.00
N ASN A 2 -11.97 -12.52 -10.25
CA ASN A 2 -11.01 -12.95 -9.30
C ASN A 2 -10.08 -11.87 -8.86
N SER A 3 -10.60 -10.71 -8.60
CA SER A 3 -9.81 -9.59 -8.12
C SER A 3 -10.39 -9.06 -6.86
N TYR A 4 -9.52 -8.52 -6.01
CA TYR A 4 -9.96 -7.96 -4.75
C TYR A 4 -9.29 -6.62 -4.56
N LEU A 5 -9.99 -5.67 -3.95
CA LEU A 5 -9.45 -4.35 -3.73
C LEU A 5 -9.22 -4.11 -2.25
N PHE A 6 -8.04 -3.64 -1.91
CA PHE A 6 -7.72 -3.32 -0.53
C PHE A 6 -7.20 -1.90 -0.45
N SER A 7 -7.41 -1.23 0.66
CA SER A 7 -6.92 0.13 0.81
C SER A 7 -6.31 0.32 2.18
N GLY A 8 -5.50 1.33 2.29
CA GLY A 8 -4.90 1.72 3.56
C GLY A 8 -4.63 3.20 3.55
N TYR A 9 -4.60 3.81 4.73
CA TYR A 9 -4.42 5.22 4.85
C TYR A 9 -3.47 5.59 5.98
N ALA A 10 -2.82 6.72 5.87
CA ALA A 10 -1.98 7.25 6.91
C ALA A 10 -2.12 8.75 6.94
N ARG A 11 -1.97 9.36 8.16
CA ARG A 11 -2.04 10.73 8.24
C ARG A 11 -0.67 11.25 8.21
N LEU A 12 -0.38 12.33 7.54
CA LEU A 12 0.95 12.88 7.52
C LEU A 12 1.16 13.56 8.82
N PRO A 13 2.26 13.37 9.41
CA PRO A 13 2.61 13.94 10.61
C PRO A 13 2.64 15.38 10.74
N GLN A 14 2.89 16.07 10.31
CA GLN A 14 3.03 17.34 10.44
C GLN A 14 2.09 18.16 10.32
N ASP A 15 1.63 18.50 10.08
CA ASP A 15 0.77 19.22 9.89
C ASP A 15 0.68 20.35 10.51
N VAL A 16 1.22 20.79 10.85
CA VAL A 16 1.24 21.83 11.42
C VAL A 16 0.61 22.91 10.89
N SER A 17 0.39 23.09 9.96
CA SER A 17 -0.04 24.14 9.47
C SER A 17 -1.33 24.44 9.67
N HIS A 18 -1.63 25.49 9.74
CA HIS A 18 -2.84 25.75 9.92
C HIS A 18 -3.59 25.56 8.76
N GLN A 19 -3.10 25.27 7.85
CA GLN A 19 -3.77 25.07 6.72
C GLN A 19 -4.50 23.97 6.90
N ASN A 20 -4.35 23.40 7.76
CA ASN A 20 -5.02 22.35 8.06
C ASN A 20 -5.47 21.44 7.37
N VAL A 21 -5.27 21.29 6.68
CA VAL A 21 -5.66 20.48 5.98
C VAL A 21 -5.43 19.25 6.33
N HIS A 22 -6.03 18.35 6.27
CA HIS A 22 -5.74 17.15 6.52
C HIS A 22 -5.00 16.56 5.59
N ARG A 23 -3.88 16.24 5.59
CA ARG A 23 -3.18 15.60 4.71
C ARG A 23 -3.22 14.18 5.02
N ARG A 24 -3.78 13.29 4.31
CA ARG A 24 -3.76 11.91 4.46
C ARG A 24 -3.18 11.28 3.26
N VAL A 25 -2.41 10.26 3.31
CA VAL A 25 -1.88 9.48 2.20
C VAL A 25 -2.71 8.23 2.15
N GLY A 26 -3.27 7.94 1.00
CA GLY A 26 -4.05 6.72 0.83
C GLY A 26 -3.48 5.87 -0.28
N ILE A 27 -3.61 4.56 -0.16
CA ILE A 27 -3.17 3.61 -1.16
C ILE A 27 -4.31 2.65 -1.40
N VAL A 28 -4.53 2.31 -2.67
CA VAL A 28 -5.51 1.31 -3.03
C VAL A 28 -4.80 0.34 -3.94
N VAL A 29 -4.92 -0.94 -3.68
CA VAL A 29 -4.32 -1.95 -4.55
C VAL A 29 -5.38 -2.93 -5.00
N GLU A 30 -5.24 -3.42 -6.22
CA GLU A 30 -6.08 -4.47 -6.72
C GLU A 30 -5.18 -5.69 -6.81
N VAL A 31 -5.63 -6.83 -6.32
CA VAL A 31 -4.83 -8.04 -6.35
C VAL A 31 -5.63 -9.16 -6.99
N ASP A 32 -4.95 -10.15 -7.53
CA ASP A 32 -5.64 -11.30 -8.12
C ASP A 32 -5.88 -12.34 -7.04
N GLY A 33 -6.35 -13.50 -7.42
CA GLY A 33 -6.71 -14.53 -6.46
C GLY A 33 -5.55 -15.09 -5.66
N ARG A 34 -4.31 -14.80 -6.10
CA ARG A 34 -3.16 -15.25 -5.36
C ARG A 34 -2.57 -14.13 -4.53
N GLY A 35 -3.17 -12.95 -4.56
CA GLY A 35 -2.65 -11.84 -3.81
C GLY A 35 -1.61 -11.02 -4.54
N VAL A 36 -1.43 -11.24 -5.84
CA VAL A 36 -0.44 -10.49 -6.60
C VAL A 36 -1.06 -9.18 -7.05
N VAL A 37 -0.36 -8.09 -6.82
CA VAL A 37 -0.87 -6.76 -7.14
C VAL A 37 -0.91 -6.58 -8.65
N THR A 38 -2.07 -6.23 -9.17
CA THR A 38 -2.23 -6.01 -10.60
C THR A 38 -2.39 -4.53 -10.90
N ALA A 39 -2.76 -3.73 -9.92
CA ALA A 39 -2.89 -2.30 -10.11
C ALA A 39 -2.78 -1.61 -8.76
N CYS A 40 -2.35 -0.37 -8.77
CA CYS A 40 -2.17 0.37 -7.54
C CYS A 40 -2.38 1.84 -7.81
N SER A 41 -3.10 2.51 -6.93
CA SER A 41 -3.26 3.95 -7.00
C SER A 41 -2.98 4.53 -5.64
N SER A 42 -2.62 5.78 -5.61
CA SER A 42 -2.37 6.45 -4.35
C SER A 42 -2.78 7.91 -4.47
N THR A 43 -2.78 8.61 -3.36
CA THR A 43 -3.16 10.01 -3.36
C THR A 43 -1.98 10.94 -3.51
N LEU A 44 -0.82 10.39 -3.94
CA LEU A 44 0.33 11.24 -4.16
C LEU A 44 0.00 12.25 -5.25
N LEU A 45 0.47 13.46 -5.05
CA LEU A 45 0.09 14.53 -5.89
C LEU A 45 0.64 14.48 -7.29
N MET A 46 1.86 14.12 -7.46
CA MET A 46 2.46 14.14 -8.78
C MET A 46 2.33 12.81 -9.47
N ASP A 47 2.01 12.86 -10.75
CA ASP A 47 1.80 11.64 -11.52
C ASP A 47 3.01 10.73 -11.47
N LEU A 48 4.18 11.28 -11.62
CA LEU A 48 5.37 10.43 -11.64
C LEU A 48 5.54 9.70 -10.32
N ALA A 49 5.26 10.37 -9.21
CA ALA A 49 5.40 9.73 -7.91
C ALA A 49 4.38 8.60 -7.76
N ARG A 50 3.16 8.83 -8.23
CA ARG A 50 2.14 7.81 -8.14
C ARG A 50 2.52 6.61 -8.99
N ASP A 51 2.99 6.86 -10.20
CA ASP A 51 3.35 5.77 -11.09
C ASP A 51 4.56 5.02 -10.58
N PHE A 52 5.52 5.73 -10.04
CA PHE A 52 6.72 5.09 -9.53
C PHE A 52 6.37 4.17 -8.36
N PHE A 53 5.56 4.67 -7.43
CA PHE A 53 5.17 3.87 -6.28
C PHE A 53 4.40 2.63 -6.75
N ALA A 54 3.51 2.79 -7.70
CA ALA A 54 2.73 1.65 -8.20
C ALA A 54 3.64 0.60 -8.80
N ARG A 55 4.69 1.02 -9.50
CA ARG A 55 5.58 0.04 -10.11
C ARG A 55 6.34 -0.78 -9.09
N LEU A 56 6.50 -0.27 -7.88
CA LEU A 56 7.19 -1.04 -6.86
C LEU A 56 6.31 -2.14 -6.29
N LEU A 57 4.99 -2.02 -6.46
CA LEU A 57 4.10 -3.02 -5.93
C LEU A 57 3.57 -3.97 -6.98
N ILE A 58 3.31 -3.49 -8.18
CA ILE A 58 2.69 -4.34 -9.19
C ILE A 58 3.56 -5.54 -9.51
N GLY A 59 2.94 -6.68 -9.54
CA GLY A 59 3.63 -7.94 -9.82
C GLY A 59 4.12 -8.66 -8.59
N ARG A 60 3.96 -8.06 -7.40
CA ARG A 60 4.41 -8.70 -6.18
C ARG A 60 3.21 -9.09 -5.35
N SER A 61 3.37 -10.08 -4.50
CA SER A 61 2.28 -10.61 -3.70
C SER A 61 2.19 -9.91 -2.37
N VAL A 62 0.99 -9.45 -1.99
CA VAL A 62 0.78 -8.89 -0.67
C VAL A 62 0.60 -9.97 0.38
N VAL A 63 0.70 -11.23 -0.04
CA VAL A 63 0.62 -12.33 0.89
C VAL A 63 2.01 -12.87 1.19
N THR A 64 2.82 -13.10 0.17
CA THR A 64 4.09 -13.77 0.36
C THR A 64 5.32 -12.90 0.10
N GLU A 65 5.15 -11.71 -0.45
CA GLU A 65 6.30 -10.89 -0.77
C GLU A 65 6.28 -9.53 -0.08
N ARG A 66 5.76 -9.48 1.11
CA ARG A 66 5.64 -8.22 1.84
C ARG A 66 6.99 -7.59 2.12
N GLN A 67 7.96 -8.42 2.47
CA GLN A 67 9.25 -7.87 2.77
C GLN A 67 9.91 -7.33 1.52
N GLU A 68 9.72 -7.97 0.40
CA GLU A 68 10.30 -7.51 -0.85
C GLU A 68 9.68 -6.18 -1.26
N ILE A 69 8.38 -6.00 -1.02
CA ILE A 69 7.73 -4.75 -1.35
C ILE A 69 8.28 -3.65 -0.46
N GLU A 70 8.40 -3.92 0.84
CA GLU A 70 8.90 -2.90 1.74
C GLU A 70 10.34 -2.55 1.45
N ALA A 71 11.14 -3.54 1.14
CA ALA A 71 12.54 -3.30 0.82
C ALA A 71 12.66 -2.44 -0.43
N ALA A 72 11.81 -2.69 -1.42
CA ALA A 72 11.86 -1.92 -2.65
C ALA A 72 11.48 -0.46 -2.38
N ILE A 73 10.50 -0.24 -1.51
CA ILE A 73 10.11 1.11 -1.18
C ILE A 73 11.25 1.81 -0.44
N HIS A 74 11.87 1.14 0.50
CA HIS A 74 12.97 1.74 1.23
C HIS A 74 14.13 2.07 0.31
N GLU A 75 14.40 1.20 -0.61
CA GLU A 75 15.55 1.40 -1.47
C GLU A 75 15.31 2.37 -2.60
N TYR A 76 14.17 2.32 -3.23
CA TYR A 76 13.96 3.08 -4.43
C TYR A 76 13.06 4.30 -4.30
N TYR A 77 12.16 4.33 -3.33
CA TYR A 77 11.30 5.47 -3.19
C TYR A 77 11.92 6.43 -2.19
N LEU A 78 12.62 7.42 -2.70
CA LEU A 78 13.33 8.35 -1.84
C LEU A 78 12.67 9.71 -1.73
N GLY A 79 11.43 9.80 -2.15
CA GLY A 79 10.73 11.07 -2.11
C GLY A 79 10.04 11.31 -0.79
N HIS A 80 9.17 12.30 -0.77
CA HIS A 80 8.45 12.64 0.43
C HIS A 80 7.39 11.63 0.74
N SER A 81 6.98 11.60 1.93
CA SER A 81 5.88 10.75 2.37
C SER A 81 6.19 9.27 2.45
N LYS A 82 7.47 8.91 2.42
CA LYS A 82 7.81 7.49 2.46
C LYS A 82 7.26 6.81 3.71
N ALA A 83 7.40 7.43 4.87
CA ALA A 83 6.93 6.82 6.10
C ALA A 83 5.41 6.65 6.09
N ALA A 84 4.70 7.64 5.56
CA ALA A 84 3.26 7.55 5.49
C ALA A 84 2.82 6.47 4.50
N LEU A 85 3.55 6.34 3.38
CA LEU A 85 3.23 5.30 2.43
C LEU A 85 3.44 3.92 3.04
N LEU A 86 4.50 3.76 3.82
CA LEU A 86 4.74 2.46 4.45
C LEU A 86 3.68 2.16 5.49
N PHE A 87 3.23 3.18 6.22
CA PHE A 87 2.19 2.97 7.20
C PHE A 87 0.89 2.57 6.50
N ALA A 88 0.54 3.27 5.42
CA ALA A 88 -0.66 2.94 4.67
C ALA A 88 -0.56 1.53 4.08
N LEU A 89 0.63 1.14 3.65
CA LEU A 89 0.83 -0.19 3.11
C LEU A 89 0.61 -1.25 4.19
N HIS A 90 1.05 -0.99 5.41
CA HIS A 90 0.83 -1.95 6.48
C HIS A 90 -0.67 -2.09 6.77
N GLN A 91 -1.43 -1.04 6.58
CA GLN A 91 -2.87 -1.13 6.73
C GLN A 91 -3.45 -2.01 5.64
N VAL A 92 -2.90 -1.94 4.43
CA VAL A 92 -3.33 -2.82 3.36
C VAL A 92 -3.03 -4.27 3.75
N PHE A 93 -1.84 -4.53 4.28
CA PHE A 93 -1.49 -5.89 4.66
C PHE A 93 -2.43 -6.41 5.75
N GLU A 94 -2.80 -5.56 6.70
CA GLU A 94 -3.71 -5.99 7.71
C GLU A 94 -5.08 -6.28 7.13
N ALA A 95 -5.54 -5.47 6.20
CA ALA A 95 -6.83 -5.72 5.55
C ALA A 95 -6.82 -7.04 4.82
N VAL A 96 -5.69 -7.36 4.17
CA VAL A 96 -5.56 -8.64 3.47
C VAL A 96 -5.67 -9.78 4.46
N ASP A 97 -4.99 -9.65 5.59
CA ASP A 97 -5.01 -10.71 6.59
C ASP A 97 -6.39 -10.94 7.16
N GLN A 98 -7.21 -9.92 7.21
CA GLN A 98 -8.52 -10.07 7.79
C GLN A 98 -9.59 -10.41 6.77
N SER A 99 -9.23 -10.48 5.51
CA SER A 99 -10.21 -10.74 4.47
C SER A 99 -10.41 -12.24 4.30
N ALA A 100 -11.61 -12.63 3.95
CA ALA A 100 -11.90 -14.04 3.79
C ALA A 100 -11.01 -14.75 2.79
N PRO A 101 -10.75 -14.19 1.61
CA PRO A 101 -9.96 -14.93 0.63
C PRO A 101 -8.55 -15.25 1.09
N PHE A 102 -7.98 -14.46 2.00
CA PHE A 102 -6.60 -14.67 2.38
C PHE A 102 -6.39 -14.91 3.86
N ALA A 103 -7.41 -14.78 4.64
CA ALA A 103 -7.24 -14.86 6.08
C ALA A 103 -6.82 -16.17 6.60
N THR A 104 -7.24 -17.22 5.99
CA THR A 104 -6.97 -18.47 6.56
C THR A 104 -5.64 -18.84 6.52
N LYS A 105 -4.91 -18.36 5.69
CA LYS A 105 -3.68 -18.81 5.57
C LYS A 105 -2.99 -18.56 6.71
N GLY A 106 -3.10 -17.65 7.27
CA GLY A 106 -2.31 -17.35 8.26
C GLY A 106 -2.57 -17.97 9.46
N HIS A 107 -3.57 -18.45 9.77
CA HIS A 107 -3.69 -19.00 10.92
C HIS A 107 -3.93 -20.23 11.04
N GLU A 108 -3.88 -20.73 10.47
CA GLU A 108 -4.05 -21.88 10.50
C GLU A 108 -3.30 -22.37 11.28
N ALA A 109 -2.71 -22.19 11.51
CA ALA A 109 -1.81 -22.63 12.23
C ALA A 109 -2.12 -23.14 13.18
#